data_230f048d084e497a99f4d421a3511252
#
_entry.id   230f048d084e497a99f4d421a3511252
#
_cell.length_a   1.000
_cell.length_b   1.000
_cell.length_c   1.000
_cell.angle_alpha   90.00
_cell.angle_beta   90.00
_cell.angle_gamma   90.00
#
_symmetry.space_group_name_H-M   'P 1'
#
loop_
_entity.id
_entity.type
_entity.pdbx_description
1 polymer ?
#
loop_
_entity_poly.entity_id
_entity_poly.type
_entity_poly.pdbx_seq_one_letter_code
_entity_poly.pdbx_strand_id
1 'polypeptide(L)'
;MIGHTGAGKSTILKLIEKFYEPQNGKVLINGNDINDYSIKSVRSKIGFVSQDPFLFYGTIKQNVSYAREATDEEIFNALEMAGASEFISQLANGLDTMVGDRGVMLSGGQRARISLARALLNDPDLLILDEASAALDAETEKRIQQSLFGGTNGAKKRLTIAVAHRLATIRNADEIISMVDGAIVERGKHGELLSNESVYASQWSIQTGEIEP
;
A
#
# COMPACT_ATOMS: atom_id res chain seq x y z
N MET A 1 -4.35 -7.44 -5.36
CA MET A 1 -5.77 -7.68 -5.73
C MET A 1 -6.16 -6.78 -6.88
N ILE A 2 -6.89 -7.30 -7.84
CA ILE A 2 -7.40 -6.58 -9.02
C ILE A 2 -8.91 -6.80 -9.19
N GLY A 3 -9.54 -6.00 -10.03
CA GLY A 3 -10.95 -6.04 -10.37
C GLY A 3 -11.47 -4.65 -10.70
N HIS A 4 -12.63 -4.56 -11.35
CA HIS A 4 -13.26 -3.28 -11.66
C HIS A 4 -13.67 -2.50 -10.41
N THR A 5 -13.98 -1.21 -10.57
CA THR A 5 -14.53 -0.39 -9.49
C THR A 5 -15.85 -1.01 -9.00
N GLY A 6 -16.00 -1.15 -7.68
CA GLY A 6 -17.16 -1.85 -7.09
C GLY A 6 -17.01 -3.35 -6.92
N ALA A 7 -15.94 -4.00 -7.40
CA ALA A 7 -15.74 -5.44 -7.26
C ALA A 7 -15.55 -5.94 -5.81
N GLY A 8 -15.55 -5.06 -4.81
CA GLY A 8 -15.45 -5.46 -3.39
C GLY A 8 -14.04 -5.40 -2.79
N LYS A 9 -13.01 -4.98 -3.53
CA LYS A 9 -11.61 -4.92 -3.06
C LYS A 9 -11.46 -4.14 -1.76
N SER A 10 -11.93 -2.89 -1.72
CA SER A 10 -11.84 -2.04 -0.52
C SER A 10 -12.70 -2.56 0.64
N THR A 11 -13.73 -3.35 0.38
CA THR A 11 -14.52 -4.02 1.42
C THR A 11 -13.69 -5.08 2.14
N ILE A 12 -12.91 -5.88 1.39
CA ILE A 12 -11.99 -6.85 1.99
C ILE A 12 -10.96 -6.13 2.87
N LEU A 13 -10.37 -5.02 2.41
CA LEU A 13 -9.42 -4.25 3.22
C LEU A 13 -10.07 -3.77 4.51
N LYS A 14 -11.29 -3.24 4.46
CA LYS A 14 -12.02 -2.76 5.64
C LYS A 14 -12.37 -3.89 6.64
N LEU A 15 -12.60 -5.12 6.16
CA LEU A 15 -12.77 -6.28 7.03
C LEU A 15 -11.45 -6.66 7.72
N ILE A 16 -10.33 -6.64 6.98
CA ILE A 16 -8.99 -6.90 7.54
C ILE A 16 -8.60 -5.84 8.58
N GLU A 17 -8.93 -4.57 8.34
CA GLU A 17 -8.68 -3.47 9.26
C GLU A 17 -9.69 -3.42 10.43
N LYS A 18 -10.64 -4.35 10.46
CA LYS A 18 -11.70 -4.41 11.48
C LYS A 18 -12.54 -3.13 11.56
N PHE A 19 -12.87 -2.52 10.40
CA PHE A 19 -13.89 -1.48 10.30
C PHE A 19 -15.29 -2.06 10.21
N TYR A 20 -15.41 -3.28 9.65
CA TYR A 20 -16.64 -4.04 9.55
C TYR A 20 -16.40 -5.47 10.02
N GLU A 21 -17.47 -6.11 10.45
CA GLU A 21 -17.50 -7.55 10.74
C GLU A 21 -18.18 -8.28 9.57
N PRO A 22 -17.70 -9.47 9.19
CA PRO A 22 -18.38 -10.27 8.17
C PRO A 22 -19.74 -10.75 8.72
N GLN A 23 -20.78 -10.68 7.92
CA GLN A 23 -22.12 -11.21 8.28
C GLN A 23 -22.12 -12.73 8.39
N ASN A 24 -21.30 -13.40 7.58
CA ASN A 24 -21.09 -14.83 7.61
C ASN A 24 -19.60 -15.12 7.41
N GLY A 25 -19.12 -16.25 7.97
CA GLY A 25 -17.72 -16.62 7.90
C GLY A 25 -16.87 -15.86 8.92
N LYS A 26 -15.54 -15.89 8.73
CA LYS A 26 -14.56 -15.33 9.66
C LYS A 26 -13.38 -14.76 8.92
N VAL A 27 -12.77 -13.71 9.47
CA VAL A 27 -11.43 -13.25 9.09
C VAL A 27 -10.43 -13.83 10.08
N LEU A 28 -9.43 -14.55 9.58
CA LEU A 28 -8.44 -15.22 10.44
C LEU A 28 -7.07 -14.53 10.28
N ILE A 29 -6.39 -14.29 11.39
CA ILE A 29 -5.01 -13.86 11.46
C ILE A 29 -4.20 -14.99 12.12
N ASN A 30 -3.28 -15.61 11.37
CA ASN A 30 -2.49 -16.75 11.83
C ASN A 30 -3.38 -17.88 12.40
N GLY A 31 -4.53 -18.14 11.78
CA GLY A 31 -5.47 -19.19 12.19
C GLY A 31 -6.44 -18.81 13.30
N ASN A 32 -6.30 -17.65 13.95
CA ASN A 32 -7.17 -17.17 15.01
C ASN A 32 -8.19 -16.16 14.46
N ASP A 33 -9.39 -16.14 15.03
CA ASP A 33 -10.42 -15.17 14.62
C ASP A 33 -9.97 -13.74 14.95
N ILE A 34 -10.10 -12.83 13.99
CA ILE A 34 -9.76 -11.41 14.19
C ILE A 34 -10.55 -10.79 15.35
N ASN A 35 -11.72 -11.34 15.66
CA ASN A 35 -12.58 -10.88 16.75
C ASN A 35 -12.05 -11.22 18.15
N ASP A 36 -11.10 -12.17 18.24
CA ASP A 36 -10.42 -12.48 19.51
C ASP A 36 -9.40 -11.38 19.89
N TYR A 37 -9.10 -10.44 18.98
CA TYR A 37 -8.15 -9.36 19.21
C TYR A 37 -8.86 -8.00 19.35
N SER A 38 -8.29 -7.11 20.18
CA SER A 38 -8.76 -5.72 20.23
C SER A 38 -8.48 -5.00 18.90
N ILE A 39 -9.34 -4.05 18.56
CA ILE A 39 -9.15 -3.20 17.35
C ILE A 39 -7.78 -2.53 17.38
N LYS A 40 -7.36 -2.02 18.54
CA LYS A 40 -6.04 -1.37 18.72
C LYS A 40 -4.89 -2.34 18.42
N SER A 41 -4.98 -3.59 18.91
CA SER A 41 -3.96 -4.61 18.66
C SER A 41 -3.86 -4.97 17.19
N VAL A 42 -4.98 -5.13 16.49
CA VAL A 42 -4.99 -5.41 15.05
C VAL A 42 -4.38 -4.25 14.26
N ARG A 43 -4.92 -3.04 14.47
CA ARG A 43 -4.50 -1.86 13.69
C ARG A 43 -3.08 -1.41 13.97
N SER A 44 -2.52 -1.68 15.16
CA SER A 44 -1.11 -1.39 15.46
C SER A 44 -0.13 -2.23 14.64
N LYS A 45 -0.60 -3.33 14.03
CA LYS A 45 0.20 -4.22 13.18
C LYS A 45 -0.01 -3.98 11.69
N ILE A 46 -0.90 -3.04 11.33
CA ILE A 46 -1.24 -2.71 9.95
C ILE A 46 -0.68 -1.33 9.61
N GLY A 47 0.09 -1.25 8.54
CA GLY A 47 0.41 -0.01 7.84
C GLY A 47 -0.56 0.14 6.67
N PHE A 48 -1.24 1.28 6.57
CA PHE A 48 -2.21 1.55 5.51
C PHE A 48 -1.84 2.81 4.72
N VAL A 49 -1.85 2.68 3.40
CA VAL A 49 -1.68 3.81 2.47
C VAL A 49 -2.90 3.84 1.55
N SER A 50 -3.69 4.90 1.64
CA SER A 50 -4.89 5.09 0.83
C SER A 50 -4.56 5.60 -0.57
N GLN A 51 -5.52 5.46 -1.47
CA GLN A 51 -5.49 5.98 -2.84
C GLN A 51 -5.28 7.51 -2.89
N ASP A 52 -5.94 8.24 -1.98
CA ASP A 52 -5.73 9.68 -1.78
C ASP A 52 -5.07 9.91 -0.42
N PRO A 53 -3.73 10.06 -0.39
CA PRO A 53 -2.99 10.17 0.86
C PRO A 53 -3.29 11.48 1.56
N PHE A 54 -3.87 11.40 2.76
CA PHE A 54 -4.17 12.55 3.59
C PHE A 54 -2.97 12.92 4.47
N LEU A 55 -2.57 14.19 4.42
CA LEU A 55 -1.59 14.77 5.32
C LEU A 55 -2.28 15.82 6.21
N PHE A 56 -1.93 15.79 7.49
CA PHE A 56 -2.39 16.78 8.46
C PHE A 56 -1.62 18.09 8.29
N TYR A 57 -2.26 19.20 8.63
CA TYR A 57 -1.55 20.47 8.73
C TYR A 57 -0.43 20.35 9.76
N GLY A 58 0.79 20.65 9.35
CA GLY A 58 1.99 20.50 10.18
C GLY A 58 3.24 20.28 9.32
N THR A 59 4.32 19.84 9.95
CA THR A 59 5.58 19.53 9.27
C THR A 59 5.59 18.12 8.70
N ILE A 60 6.59 17.82 7.86
CA ILE A 60 6.85 16.46 7.38
C ILE A 60 7.11 15.54 8.57
N LYS A 61 7.94 15.96 9.51
CA LYS A 61 8.24 15.24 10.76
C LYS A 61 6.96 14.85 11.50
N GLN A 62 6.07 15.83 11.75
CA GLN A 62 4.80 15.60 12.44
C GLN A 62 3.89 14.65 11.66
N ASN A 63 3.90 14.71 10.34
CA ASN A 63 3.11 13.83 9.50
C ASN A 63 3.61 12.39 9.50
N VAL A 64 4.91 12.16 9.44
CA VAL A 64 5.49 10.81 9.50
C VAL A 64 5.33 10.20 10.88
N SER A 65 5.61 10.95 11.95
CA SER A 65 5.51 10.48 13.34
C SER A 65 4.11 10.55 13.94
N TYR A 66 3.10 10.77 13.09
CA TYR A 66 1.71 10.93 13.50
C TYR A 66 1.24 9.83 14.40
N ALA A 67 1.03 9.74 15.50
CA ALA A 67 0.59 8.71 16.43
C ALA A 67 1.66 8.05 17.30
N ARG A 68 2.94 8.43 17.13
CA ARG A 68 3.98 7.99 18.07
C ARG A 68 5.12 9.01 18.15
N GLU A 69 5.80 9.03 19.31
CA GLU A 69 7.10 9.66 19.39
C GLU A 69 8.14 8.83 18.61
N ALA A 70 8.92 9.49 17.78
CA ALA A 70 9.99 8.87 16.99
C ALA A 70 11.20 9.78 16.92
N THR A 71 12.38 9.19 16.89
CA THR A 71 13.62 9.93 16.67
C THR A 71 13.74 10.36 15.21
N ASP A 72 14.56 11.37 14.94
CA ASP A 72 14.80 11.81 13.56
C ASP A 72 15.40 10.68 12.72
N GLU A 73 16.24 9.82 13.31
CA GLU A 73 16.81 8.66 12.64
C GLU A 73 15.74 7.65 12.21
N GLU A 74 14.78 7.31 13.08
CA GLU A 74 13.67 6.43 12.74
C GLU A 74 12.81 7.02 11.60
N ILE A 75 12.58 8.34 11.64
CA ILE A 75 11.83 9.06 10.61
C ILE A 75 12.58 9.03 9.28
N PHE A 76 13.90 9.31 9.28
CA PHE A 76 14.72 9.27 8.08
C PHE A 76 14.75 7.86 7.48
N ASN A 77 14.91 6.82 8.29
CA ASN A 77 14.87 5.42 7.82
C ASN A 77 13.53 5.09 7.15
N ALA A 78 12.42 5.51 7.74
CA ALA A 78 11.09 5.30 7.15
C ALA A 78 10.92 6.07 5.83
N LEU A 79 11.44 7.29 5.75
CA LEU A 79 11.43 8.11 4.53
C LEU A 79 12.32 7.53 3.43
N GLU A 80 13.45 6.96 3.78
CA GLU A 80 14.33 6.27 2.84
C GLU A 80 13.65 5.04 2.25
N MET A 81 13.05 4.21 3.09
CA MET A 81 12.26 3.04 2.64
C MET A 81 11.10 3.45 1.74
N ALA A 82 10.49 4.62 1.97
CA ALA A 82 9.43 5.18 1.15
C ALA A 82 9.93 5.94 -0.10
N GLY A 83 11.24 5.98 -0.37
CA GLY A 83 11.83 6.70 -1.49
C GLY A 83 11.66 8.23 -1.40
N ALA A 84 11.57 8.77 -0.18
CA ALA A 84 11.30 10.18 0.05
C ALA A 84 12.55 11.02 0.38
N SER A 85 13.65 10.41 0.80
CA SER A 85 14.86 11.07 1.31
C SER A 85 15.43 12.08 0.31
N GLU A 86 15.43 11.75 -0.99
CA GLU A 86 15.99 12.60 -2.03
C GLU A 86 15.27 13.95 -2.12
N PHE A 87 13.93 13.97 -2.22
CA PHE A 87 13.20 15.22 -2.33
C PHE A 87 13.23 16.00 -1.02
N ILE A 88 13.27 15.33 0.14
CA ILE A 88 13.33 16.00 1.45
C ILE A 88 14.67 16.70 1.64
N SER A 89 15.79 16.11 1.18
CA SER A 89 17.11 16.73 1.25
C SER A 89 17.22 18.01 0.42
N GLN A 90 16.34 18.19 -0.56
CA GLN A 90 16.27 19.40 -1.40
C GLN A 90 15.40 20.52 -0.79
N LEU A 91 14.66 20.23 0.28
CA LEU A 91 13.82 21.22 0.96
C LEU A 91 14.66 22.05 1.94
N ALA A 92 14.47 23.37 1.92
CA ALA A 92 15.23 24.29 2.76
C ALA A 92 15.15 23.99 4.27
N ASN A 93 13.99 23.50 4.73
CA ASN A 93 13.74 23.18 6.14
C ASN A 93 13.70 21.65 6.40
N GLY A 94 14.08 20.79 5.42
CA GLY A 94 14.10 19.34 5.59
C GLY A 94 12.82 18.79 6.22
N LEU A 95 12.95 18.08 7.35
CA LEU A 95 11.84 17.50 8.10
C LEU A 95 10.87 18.53 8.71
N ASP A 96 11.33 19.75 8.95
CA ASP A 96 10.52 20.83 9.53
C ASP A 96 9.76 21.62 8.45
N THR A 97 9.82 21.18 7.20
CA THR A 97 9.04 21.78 6.11
C THR A 97 7.55 21.58 6.36
N MET A 98 6.80 22.70 6.34
CA MET A 98 5.34 22.69 6.44
C MET A 98 4.73 22.11 5.18
N VAL A 99 3.77 21.18 5.33
CA VAL A 99 3.08 20.56 4.19
C VAL A 99 1.79 21.30 3.77
N GLY A 100 1.33 22.23 4.59
CA GLY A 100 0.06 22.95 4.38
C GLY A 100 -1.18 22.09 4.72
N ASP A 101 -2.36 22.67 4.49
CA ASP A 101 -3.60 21.92 4.68
C ASP A 101 -3.69 20.79 3.63
N ARG A 102 -3.96 19.56 4.09
CA ARG A 102 -3.99 18.35 3.26
C ARG A 102 -2.76 18.14 2.37
N GLY A 103 -1.62 18.72 2.75
CA GLY A 103 -0.38 18.59 1.98
C GLY A 103 -0.37 19.36 0.66
N VAL A 104 -1.14 20.45 0.54
CA VAL A 104 -1.29 21.25 -0.69
C VAL A 104 0.05 21.79 -1.24
N MET A 105 1.06 21.93 -0.39
CA MET A 105 2.39 22.40 -0.78
C MET A 105 3.27 21.32 -1.41
N LEU A 106 2.77 20.09 -1.51
CA LEU A 106 3.48 18.91 -2.03
C LEU A 106 2.80 18.35 -3.28
N SER A 107 3.59 17.74 -4.17
CA SER A 107 3.05 16.98 -5.29
C SER A 107 2.30 15.73 -4.81
N GLY A 108 1.46 15.13 -5.66
CA GLY A 108 0.76 13.87 -5.33
C GLY A 108 1.72 12.75 -4.95
N GLY A 109 2.81 12.58 -5.71
CA GLY A 109 3.83 11.57 -5.42
C GLY A 109 4.61 11.84 -4.13
N GLN A 110 4.86 13.10 -3.77
CA GLN A 110 5.48 13.46 -2.49
C GLN A 110 4.55 13.14 -1.32
N ARG A 111 3.26 13.45 -1.43
CA ARG A 111 2.25 13.06 -0.42
C ARG A 111 2.17 11.56 -0.24
N ALA A 112 2.14 10.80 -1.34
CA ALA A 112 2.09 9.34 -1.30
C ALA A 112 3.30 8.75 -0.56
N ARG A 113 4.52 9.25 -0.83
CA ARG A 113 5.76 8.81 -0.17
C ARG A 113 5.79 9.15 1.32
N ILE A 114 5.32 10.32 1.72
CA ILE A 114 5.21 10.68 3.16
C ILE A 114 4.18 9.78 3.85
N SER A 115 3.03 9.51 3.22
CA SER A 115 2.03 8.59 3.75
C SER A 115 2.57 7.17 3.89
N LEU A 116 3.36 6.71 2.92
CA LEU A 116 4.03 5.41 2.99
C LEU A 116 5.07 5.38 4.13
N ALA A 117 5.87 6.42 4.29
CA ALA A 117 6.81 6.52 5.41
C ALA A 117 6.10 6.47 6.78
N ARG A 118 4.96 7.18 6.92
CA ARG A 118 4.09 7.08 8.10
C ARG A 118 3.64 5.64 8.37
N ALA A 119 3.22 4.93 7.33
CA ALA A 119 2.79 3.53 7.46
C ALA A 119 3.95 2.60 7.86
N LEU A 120 5.16 2.85 7.34
CA LEU A 120 6.36 2.04 7.58
C LEU A 120 7.03 2.33 8.93
N LEU A 121 6.88 3.54 9.49
CA LEU A 121 7.51 3.95 10.74
C LEU A 121 7.20 3.01 11.92
N ASN A 122 6.00 2.43 11.93
CA ASN A 122 5.58 1.49 12.97
C ASN A 122 6.01 0.04 12.74
N ASP A 123 6.85 -0.21 11.73
CA ASP A 123 7.29 -1.54 11.33
C ASP A 123 6.15 -2.58 11.30
N PRO A 124 5.11 -2.36 10.48
CA PRO A 124 3.91 -3.18 10.47
C PRO A 124 4.19 -4.61 10.01
N ASP A 125 3.41 -5.58 10.51
CA ASP A 125 3.44 -6.96 10.03
C ASP A 125 2.66 -7.12 8.72
N LEU A 126 1.63 -6.28 8.51
CA LEU A 126 0.83 -6.19 7.29
C LEU A 126 0.89 -4.77 6.72
N LEU A 127 1.29 -4.64 5.46
CA LEU A 127 1.21 -3.40 4.71
C LEU A 127 0.08 -3.48 3.69
N ILE A 128 -0.86 -2.54 3.75
CA ILE A 128 -1.96 -2.41 2.80
C ILE A 128 -1.70 -1.17 1.93
N LEU A 129 -1.66 -1.39 0.62
CA LEU A 129 -1.49 -0.35 -0.40
C LEU A 129 -2.76 -0.30 -1.25
N ASP A 130 -3.64 0.67 -0.98
CA ASP A 130 -4.87 0.85 -1.77
C ASP A 130 -4.60 1.89 -2.86
N GLU A 131 -4.24 1.40 -4.06
CA GLU A 131 -3.89 2.23 -5.24
C GLU A 131 -2.78 3.28 -4.97
N ALA A 132 -1.97 3.06 -3.96
CA ALA A 132 -0.99 4.02 -3.45
C ALA A 132 0.10 4.39 -4.47
N SER A 133 0.32 3.58 -5.51
CA SER A 133 1.32 3.83 -6.55
C SER A 133 0.80 4.70 -7.71
N ALA A 134 -0.50 5.02 -7.77
CA ALA A 134 -1.10 5.75 -8.89
C ALA A 134 -0.47 7.13 -9.13
N ALA A 135 0.02 7.78 -8.08
CA ALA A 135 0.66 9.10 -8.12
C ALA A 135 2.19 9.04 -8.25
N LEU A 136 2.79 7.84 -8.30
CA LEU A 136 4.24 7.65 -8.38
C LEU A 136 4.68 7.49 -9.83
N ASP A 137 5.88 7.99 -10.14
CA ASP A 137 6.56 7.66 -11.39
C ASP A 137 7.13 6.23 -11.33
N ALA A 138 7.37 5.63 -12.49
CA ALA A 138 7.75 4.22 -12.60
C ALA A 138 9.10 3.91 -11.92
N GLU A 139 10.05 4.86 -11.91
CA GLU A 139 11.36 4.66 -11.28
C GLU A 139 11.24 4.68 -9.76
N THR A 140 10.50 5.63 -9.20
CA THR A 140 10.21 5.71 -7.78
C THR A 140 9.44 4.48 -7.31
N GLU A 141 8.41 4.04 -8.06
CA GLU A 141 7.66 2.83 -7.77
C GLU A 141 8.58 1.59 -7.70
N LYS A 142 9.47 1.43 -8.69
CA LYS A 142 10.44 0.33 -8.71
C LYS A 142 11.38 0.35 -7.51
N ARG A 143 11.90 1.53 -7.12
CA ARG A 143 12.75 1.68 -5.92
C ARG A 143 12.01 1.29 -4.65
N ILE A 144 10.77 1.74 -4.49
CA ILE A 144 9.93 1.38 -3.34
C ILE A 144 9.67 -0.14 -3.32
N GLN A 145 9.34 -0.74 -4.45
CA GLN A 145 9.16 -2.19 -4.55
C GLN A 145 10.42 -2.95 -4.17
N GLN A 146 11.59 -2.52 -4.63
CA GLN A 146 12.87 -3.13 -4.23
C GLN A 146 13.14 -2.99 -2.73
N SER A 147 12.84 -1.84 -2.14
CA SER A 147 12.99 -1.61 -0.70
C SER A 147 12.03 -2.47 0.13
N LEU A 148 10.78 -2.64 -0.33
CA LEU A 148 9.75 -3.37 0.40
C LEU A 148 9.84 -4.90 0.22
N PHE A 149 10.22 -5.36 -0.97
CA PHE A 149 10.15 -6.78 -1.37
C PHE A 149 11.51 -7.38 -1.73
N GLY A 150 12.55 -6.54 -1.90
CA GLY A 150 13.85 -6.94 -2.46
C GLY A 150 14.73 -7.81 -1.56
N GLY A 151 14.32 -8.15 -0.35
CA GLY A 151 15.02 -9.12 0.51
C GLY A 151 16.46 -8.73 0.89
N THR A 152 16.90 -7.49 0.73
CA THR A 152 18.25 -7.04 1.04
C THR A 152 18.44 -6.91 2.54
N ASN A 153 19.32 -7.78 3.07
CA ASN A 153 20.00 -7.65 4.36
C ASN A 153 19.15 -7.17 5.55
N GLY A 154 18.37 -8.09 6.14
CA GLY A 154 17.77 -7.86 7.45
C GLY A 154 16.39 -7.15 7.44
N ALA A 155 15.84 -6.83 6.27
CA ALA A 155 14.48 -6.31 6.19
C ALA A 155 13.47 -7.35 6.69
N LYS A 156 12.59 -6.94 7.60
CA LYS A 156 11.51 -7.79 8.12
C LYS A 156 10.65 -8.28 6.96
N LYS A 157 10.45 -9.59 6.87
CA LYS A 157 9.48 -10.16 5.94
C LYS A 157 8.07 -9.79 6.40
N ARG A 158 7.40 -8.93 5.65
CA ARG A 158 6.03 -8.49 5.94
C ARG A 158 5.06 -8.97 4.86
N LEU A 159 3.82 -9.22 5.27
CA LEU A 159 2.76 -9.45 4.30
C LEU A 159 2.38 -8.11 3.67
N THR A 160 2.27 -8.07 2.34
CA THR A 160 1.80 -6.88 1.64
C THR A 160 0.58 -7.21 0.80
N ILE A 161 -0.49 -6.45 0.99
CA ILE A 161 -1.70 -6.53 0.18
C ILE A 161 -1.77 -5.25 -0.65
N ALA A 162 -1.60 -5.37 -1.97
CA ALA A 162 -1.73 -4.25 -2.89
C ALA A 162 -3.03 -4.37 -3.70
N VAL A 163 -3.83 -3.32 -3.69
CA VAL A 163 -4.88 -3.08 -4.67
C VAL A 163 -4.28 -2.22 -5.75
N ALA A 164 -4.28 -2.68 -6.99
CA ALA A 164 -3.64 -1.98 -8.08
C ALA A 164 -4.54 -1.92 -9.31
N HIS A 165 -4.60 -0.73 -9.90
CA HIS A 165 -5.13 -0.53 -11.25
C HIS A 165 -4.04 -0.73 -12.31
N ARG A 166 -2.76 -0.52 -11.97
CA ARG A 166 -1.63 -0.77 -12.86
C ARG A 166 -1.15 -2.21 -12.66
N LEU A 167 -1.37 -3.06 -13.64
CA LEU A 167 -1.01 -4.48 -13.55
C LEU A 167 0.52 -4.69 -13.49
N ALA A 168 1.32 -3.77 -14.03
CA ALA A 168 2.77 -3.80 -13.88
C ALA A 168 3.22 -3.83 -12.41
N THR A 169 2.47 -3.17 -11.51
CA THR A 169 2.76 -3.13 -10.06
C THR A 169 2.67 -4.50 -9.40
N ILE A 170 1.74 -5.34 -9.87
CA ILE A 170 1.46 -6.63 -9.25
C ILE A 170 2.06 -7.82 -9.99
N ARG A 171 2.75 -7.59 -11.12
CA ARG A 171 3.36 -8.66 -11.93
C ARG A 171 4.25 -9.59 -11.11
N ASN A 172 4.97 -9.03 -10.13
CA ASN A 172 5.91 -9.74 -9.28
C ASN A 172 5.30 -10.19 -7.94
N ALA A 173 3.98 -10.09 -7.75
CA ALA A 173 3.33 -10.57 -6.55
C ALA A 173 3.41 -12.10 -6.44
N ASP A 174 3.53 -12.60 -5.21
CA ASP A 174 3.52 -14.05 -4.93
C ASP A 174 2.19 -14.69 -5.32
N GLU A 175 1.07 -13.95 -5.14
CA GLU A 175 -0.26 -14.34 -5.55
C GLU A 175 -1.07 -13.12 -6.02
N ILE A 176 -1.74 -13.26 -7.14
CA ILE A 176 -2.68 -12.28 -7.70
C ILE A 176 -4.09 -12.83 -7.47
N ILE A 177 -4.98 -11.98 -6.99
CA ILE A 177 -6.39 -12.29 -6.74
C ILE A 177 -7.23 -11.38 -7.61
N SER A 178 -8.06 -11.96 -8.50
CA SER A 178 -9.02 -11.24 -9.34
C SER A 178 -10.42 -11.33 -8.72
N MET A 179 -11.07 -10.16 -8.63
CA MET A 179 -12.41 -10.04 -8.05
C MET A 179 -13.41 -9.49 -9.07
N VAL A 180 -14.59 -10.11 -9.10
CA VAL A 180 -15.74 -9.67 -9.90
C VAL A 180 -16.98 -9.76 -9.00
N ASP A 181 -17.78 -8.70 -8.92
CA ASP A 181 -19.06 -8.64 -8.22
C ASP A 181 -19.04 -9.20 -6.78
N GLY A 182 -18.00 -8.86 -6.03
CA GLY A 182 -17.85 -9.28 -4.63
C GLY A 182 -17.29 -10.69 -4.44
N ALA A 183 -17.00 -11.42 -5.50
CA ALA A 183 -16.46 -12.77 -5.45
C ALA A 183 -15.01 -12.82 -5.95
N ILE A 184 -14.20 -13.70 -5.34
CA ILE A 184 -12.89 -14.08 -5.90
C ILE A 184 -13.15 -15.08 -7.02
N VAL A 185 -12.80 -14.70 -8.26
CA VAL A 185 -13.01 -15.54 -9.45
C VAL A 185 -11.74 -16.27 -9.88
N GLU A 186 -10.57 -15.71 -9.57
CA GLU A 186 -9.28 -16.27 -9.93
C GLU A 186 -8.23 -15.94 -8.88
N ARG A 187 -7.27 -16.83 -8.75
CA ARG A 187 -6.03 -16.57 -8.02
C ARG A 187 -4.88 -17.40 -8.59
N GLY A 188 -3.68 -16.84 -8.56
CA GLY A 188 -2.48 -17.50 -9.08
C GLY A 188 -1.35 -16.50 -9.31
N LYS A 189 -0.26 -16.96 -9.88
CA LYS A 189 0.87 -16.11 -10.29
C LYS A 189 0.62 -15.51 -11.66
N HIS A 190 1.33 -14.41 -11.95
CA HIS A 190 1.24 -13.69 -13.22
C HIS A 190 1.30 -14.63 -14.45
N GLY A 191 2.31 -15.50 -14.54
CA GLY A 191 2.46 -16.39 -15.69
C GLY A 191 1.35 -17.45 -15.79
N GLU A 192 0.85 -17.95 -14.67
CA GLU A 192 -0.25 -18.92 -14.62
C GLU A 192 -1.56 -18.30 -15.11
N LEU A 193 -1.85 -17.07 -14.65
CA LEU A 193 -3.07 -16.37 -15.03
C LEU A 193 -3.05 -15.86 -16.48
N LEU A 194 -1.88 -15.53 -17.03
CA LEU A 194 -1.76 -15.16 -18.45
C LEU A 194 -1.96 -16.34 -19.41
N SER A 195 -1.60 -17.55 -18.99
CA SER A 195 -1.74 -18.74 -19.85
C SER A 195 -3.17 -19.25 -19.96
N ASN A 196 -4.10 -18.72 -19.17
CA ASN A 196 -5.51 -19.05 -19.17
C ASN A 196 -6.32 -17.93 -19.84
N GLU A 197 -7.48 -18.26 -20.42
CA GLU A 197 -8.49 -17.26 -20.82
C GLU A 197 -9.15 -16.69 -19.56
N SER A 198 -8.45 -15.78 -18.88
CA SER A 198 -8.77 -15.32 -17.55
C SER A 198 -9.17 -13.84 -17.53
N VAL A 199 -9.87 -13.42 -16.47
CA VAL A 199 -10.18 -12.00 -16.24
C VAL A 199 -8.90 -11.20 -16.13
N TYR A 200 -7.86 -11.78 -15.49
CA TYR A 200 -6.54 -11.17 -15.39
C TYR A 200 -5.89 -10.99 -16.76
N ALA A 201 -5.89 -12.03 -17.60
CA ALA A 201 -5.31 -11.98 -18.94
C ALA A 201 -6.00 -10.92 -19.81
N SER A 202 -7.34 -10.86 -19.79
CA SER A 202 -8.10 -9.81 -20.47
C SER A 202 -7.71 -8.40 -20.02
N GLN A 203 -7.64 -8.16 -18.70
CA GLN A 203 -7.24 -6.85 -18.18
C GLN A 203 -5.80 -6.51 -18.53
N TRP A 204 -4.90 -7.50 -18.53
CA TRP A 204 -3.51 -7.33 -18.93
C TRP A 204 -3.40 -6.90 -20.39
N SER A 205 -4.06 -7.62 -21.30
CA SER A 205 -4.03 -7.34 -22.74
C SER A 205 -4.58 -5.95 -23.07
N ILE A 206 -5.64 -5.50 -22.39
CA ILE A 206 -6.16 -4.12 -22.52
C ILE A 206 -5.12 -3.10 -22.06
N GLN A 207 -4.44 -3.31 -20.93
CA GLN A 207 -3.47 -2.35 -20.41
C GLN A 207 -2.15 -2.33 -21.18
N THR A 208 -1.75 -3.43 -21.78
CA THR A 208 -0.53 -3.51 -22.62
C THR A 208 -0.77 -3.08 -24.06
N GLY A 209 -2.03 -2.88 -24.46
CA GLY A 209 -2.41 -2.53 -25.83
C GLY A 209 -2.39 -3.73 -26.79
N GLU A 210 -2.38 -4.95 -26.30
CA GLU A 210 -2.44 -6.17 -27.12
C GLU A 210 -3.86 -6.44 -27.65
N ILE A 211 -4.88 -5.89 -26.98
CA ILE A 211 -6.30 -5.93 -27.41
C ILE A 211 -6.87 -4.53 -27.16
N GLU A 212 -7.54 -3.95 -28.17
CA GLU A 212 -8.35 -2.74 -27.99
C GLU A 212 -9.59 -3.07 -27.12
N PRO A 213 -10.04 -2.12 -26.27
CA PRO A 213 -11.15 -2.34 -25.34
C PRO A 213 -12.51 -2.54 -26.04
#